data_1fe449a3e72859c744d90efa122b3b37
#
_entry.id   1fe449a3e72859c744d90efa122b3b37
#
_cell.length_a   1.000
_cell.length_b   1.000
_cell.length_c   1.000
_cell.angle_alpha   90.00
_cell.angle_beta   90.00
_cell.angle_gamma   90.00
#
_symmetry.space_group_name_H-M   'P 1'
#
loop_
_entity.id
_entity.type
_entity.pdbx_description
1 polymer ?
#
loop_
_entity_poly.entity_id
_entity_poly.type
_entity_poly.pdbx_seq_one_letter_code
_entity_poly.pdbx_strand_id
1 'polypeptide(L)'
;MIRIQELIKHFVLGIVSLLLLHGTMDQYGKHRDFLKKIRNVQSQYNPDSFEAKLDEDFIMTIATTETGNFNFEGADTNRRANNFFGIQAQGNENFILSQDPNKKAKVRVFDNPEDSIKGFLELMKTGSNFQELRESIARGDDTINYFDYL
;
A
#
# COMPACT_ATOMS: atom_id res chain seq x y z
N MET A 1 -8.95 25.82 45.50
CA MET A 1 -7.57 26.01 44.98
C MET A 1 -7.18 24.75 44.20
N ILE A 2 -7.16 24.83 42.86
CA ILE A 2 -6.73 23.69 42.00
C ILE A 2 -5.22 23.54 42.16
N ARG A 3 -4.76 22.36 42.55
CA ARG A 3 -3.32 22.11 42.72
C ARG A 3 -2.64 22.18 41.36
N ILE A 4 -1.51 22.88 41.26
CA ILE A 4 -0.72 23.04 40.04
C ILE A 4 -0.47 21.70 39.33
N GLN A 5 -0.29 20.62 40.11
CA GLN A 5 -0.11 19.26 39.59
C GLN A 5 -1.31 18.75 38.78
N GLU A 6 -2.53 19.08 39.18
CA GLU A 6 -3.73 18.68 38.43
C GLU A 6 -3.87 19.47 37.12
N LEU A 7 -3.49 20.73 37.14
CA LEU A 7 -3.44 21.57 35.93
C LEU A 7 -2.44 21.03 34.91
N ILE A 8 -1.26 20.61 35.35
CA ILE A 8 -0.21 20.01 34.51
C ILE A 8 -0.69 18.69 33.90
N LYS A 9 -1.36 17.83 34.68
CA LYS A 9 -1.90 16.57 34.17
C LYS A 9 -2.93 16.78 33.04
N HIS A 10 -3.85 17.72 33.23
CA HIS A 10 -4.86 18.02 32.21
C HIS A 10 -4.24 18.62 30.95
N PHE A 11 -3.21 19.45 31.09
CA PHE A 11 -2.48 20.02 29.96
C PHE A 11 -1.71 18.94 29.17
N VAL A 12 -1.02 18.03 29.86
CA VAL A 12 -0.29 16.91 29.23
C VAL A 12 -1.26 15.95 28.53
N LEU A 13 -2.38 15.60 29.18
CA LEU A 13 -3.43 14.76 28.56
C LEU A 13 -4.01 15.42 27.30
N GLY A 14 -4.23 16.73 27.33
CA GLY A 14 -4.70 17.50 26.19
C GLY A 14 -3.72 17.47 25.02
N ILE A 15 -2.43 17.65 25.29
CA ILE A 15 -1.38 17.58 24.25
C ILE A 15 -1.28 16.17 23.66
N VAL A 16 -1.27 15.13 24.48
CA VAL A 16 -1.20 13.73 24.02
C VAL A 16 -2.41 13.39 23.14
N SER A 17 -3.62 13.79 23.57
CA SER A 17 -4.84 13.59 22.77
C SER A 17 -4.79 14.33 21.43
N LEU A 18 -4.26 15.55 21.41
CA LEU A 18 -4.10 16.33 20.19
C LEU A 18 -3.09 15.70 19.23
N LEU A 19 -1.96 15.19 19.73
CA LEU A 19 -0.94 14.49 18.94
C LEU A 19 -1.48 13.17 18.35
N LEU A 20 -2.26 12.39 19.11
CA LEU A 20 -2.91 11.19 18.63
C LEU A 20 -3.94 11.49 17.54
N LEU A 21 -4.75 12.54 17.70
CA LEU A 21 -5.71 13.00 16.69
C LEU A 21 -5.01 13.44 15.40
N HIS A 22 -3.91 14.19 15.48
CA HIS A 22 -3.13 14.60 14.32
C HIS A 22 -2.52 13.39 13.59
N GLY A 23 -1.97 12.43 14.31
CA GLY A 23 -1.41 11.21 13.72
C GLY A 23 -2.45 10.39 12.96
N THR A 24 -3.66 10.23 13.52
CA THR A 24 -4.75 9.49 12.86
C THR A 24 -5.30 10.25 11.64
N MET A 25 -5.39 11.59 11.69
CA MET A 25 -5.84 12.40 10.56
C MET A 25 -4.84 12.39 9.39
N ASP A 26 -3.53 12.46 9.67
CA ASP A 26 -2.49 12.36 8.65
C ASP A 26 -2.52 10.99 7.96
N GLN A 27 -2.66 9.92 8.72
CA GLN A 27 -2.77 8.56 8.19
C GLN A 27 -4.02 8.38 7.34
N TYR A 28 -5.17 8.89 7.79
CA TYR A 28 -6.41 8.86 7.02
C TYR A 28 -6.26 9.65 5.70
N GLY A 29 -5.57 10.77 5.72
CA GLY A 29 -5.24 11.55 4.53
C GLY A 29 -4.42 10.73 3.52
N LYS A 30 -3.36 10.05 3.96
CA LYS A 30 -2.52 9.18 3.11
C LYS A 30 -3.31 8.05 2.48
N HIS A 31 -4.15 7.37 3.24
CA HIS A 31 -5.03 6.30 2.74
C HIS A 31 -5.98 6.81 1.66
N ARG A 32 -6.69 7.88 1.94
CA ARG A 32 -7.63 8.49 0.99
C ARG A 32 -6.95 8.91 -0.31
N ASP A 33 -5.76 9.50 -0.21
CA ASP A 33 -5.04 9.99 -1.38
C ASP A 33 -4.47 8.83 -2.21
N PHE A 34 -4.02 7.74 -1.56
CA PHE A 34 -3.59 6.55 -2.28
C PHE A 34 -4.76 5.81 -2.93
N LEU A 35 -5.92 5.72 -2.27
CA LEU A 35 -7.14 5.16 -2.86
C LEU A 35 -7.57 5.91 -4.13
N LYS A 36 -7.46 7.24 -4.14
CA LYS A 36 -7.71 8.04 -5.36
C LYS A 36 -6.76 7.66 -6.50
N LYS A 37 -5.48 7.38 -6.19
CA LYS A 37 -4.51 6.92 -7.19
C LYS A 37 -4.86 5.55 -7.75
N ILE A 38 -5.28 4.60 -6.91
CA ILE A 38 -5.76 3.28 -7.34
C ILE A 38 -6.91 3.46 -8.33
N ARG A 39 -7.96 4.20 -7.96
CA ARG A 39 -9.12 4.48 -8.81
C ARG A 39 -8.76 5.15 -10.12
N ASN A 40 -7.87 6.14 -10.06
CA ASN A 40 -7.38 6.83 -11.25
C ASN A 40 -6.62 5.88 -12.19
N VAL A 41 -5.80 4.99 -11.66
CA VAL A 41 -5.10 3.99 -12.47
C VAL A 41 -6.08 2.99 -13.07
N GLN A 42 -6.99 2.42 -12.26
CA GLN A 42 -7.98 1.43 -12.73
C GLN A 42 -8.91 2.00 -13.79
N SER A 43 -9.28 3.28 -13.71
CA SER A 43 -10.13 3.96 -14.72
C SER A 43 -9.48 4.09 -16.10
N GLN A 44 -8.18 3.85 -16.23
CA GLN A 44 -7.44 3.86 -17.50
C GLN A 44 -7.57 2.54 -18.26
N TYR A 45 -8.07 1.49 -17.63
CA TYR A 45 -8.26 0.16 -18.21
C TYR A 45 -9.69 -0.03 -18.72
N ASN A 46 -9.86 -1.03 -19.59
CA ASN A 46 -11.21 -1.43 -20.02
C ASN A 46 -12.01 -1.88 -18.78
N PRO A 47 -13.26 -1.41 -18.56
CA PRO A 47 -14.08 -1.78 -17.41
C PRO A 47 -14.27 -3.29 -17.22
N ASP A 48 -14.17 -4.08 -18.30
CA ASP A 48 -14.29 -5.53 -18.25
C ASP A 48 -12.97 -6.26 -18.03
N SER A 49 -11.85 -5.52 -17.98
CA SER A 49 -10.53 -6.11 -17.73
C SER A 49 -10.33 -6.53 -16.28
N PHE A 50 -9.41 -7.45 -16.07
CA PHE A 50 -8.99 -7.87 -14.74
C PHE A 50 -8.51 -6.70 -13.87
N GLU A 51 -7.72 -5.79 -14.45
CA GLU A 51 -7.13 -4.65 -13.77
C GLU A 51 -8.20 -3.68 -13.24
N ALA A 52 -9.28 -3.48 -14.01
CA ALA A 52 -10.39 -2.62 -13.60
C ALA A 52 -11.30 -3.27 -12.56
N LYS A 53 -11.37 -4.60 -12.55
CA LYS A 53 -12.24 -5.40 -11.67
C LYS A 53 -11.57 -5.86 -10.38
N LEU A 54 -10.24 -5.78 -10.28
CA LEU A 54 -9.55 -6.16 -9.05
C LEU A 54 -9.99 -5.23 -7.92
N ASP A 55 -10.34 -5.82 -6.79
CA ASP A 55 -10.88 -5.09 -5.64
C ASP A 55 -9.91 -4.03 -5.11
N GLU A 56 -10.39 -2.80 -4.95
CA GLU A 56 -9.56 -1.66 -4.52
C GLU A 56 -9.13 -1.76 -3.06
N ASP A 57 -9.95 -2.38 -2.20
CA ASP A 57 -9.61 -2.60 -0.80
C ASP A 57 -8.53 -3.67 -0.66
N PHE A 58 -8.53 -4.67 -1.53
CA PHE A 58 -7.44 -5.65 -1.61
C PHE A 58 -6.12 -4.97 -2.02
N ILE A 59 -6.12 -4.16 -3.09
CA ILE A 59 -4.93 -3.41 -3.53
C ILE A 59 -4.42 -2.51 -2.39
N MET A 60 -5.34 -1.81 -1.71
CA MET A 60 -5.02 -0.95 -0.57
C MET A 60 -4.41 -1.75 0.59
N THR A 61 -4.96 -2.92 0.90
CA THR A 61 -4.48 -3.77 1.99
C THR A 61 -3.04 -4.21 1.76
N ILE A 62 -2.69 -4.64 0.53
CA ILE A 62 -1.32 -4.99 0.20
C ILE A 62 -0.39 -3.79 0.34
N ALA A 63 -0.75 -2.64 -0.23
CA ALA A 63 0.06 -1.44 -0.16
C ALA A 63 0.30 -0.98 1.30
N THR A 64 -0.72 -1.02 2.16
CA THR A 64 -0.59 -0.65 3.57
C THR A 64 0.28 -1.64 4.34
N THR A 65 0.18 -2.93 4.05
CA THR A 65 1.00 -3.97 4.67
C THR A 65 2.47 -3.80 4.31
N GLU A 66 2.78 -3.64 3.01
CA GLU A 66 4.14 -3.53 2.50
C GLU A 66 4.84 -2.22 2.89
N THR A 67 4.07 -1.17 3.19
CA THR A 67 4.62 0.15 3.55
C THR A 67 4.51 0.48 5.04
N GLY A 68 3.98 -0.43 5.86
CA GLY A 68 3.69 -0.15 7.27
C GLY A 68 2.75 1.06 7.41
N ASN A 69 1.57 1.00 6.78
CA ASN A 69 0.58 2.07 6.75
C ASN A 69 1.11 3.39 6.15
N PHE A 70 1.87 3.31 5.07
CA PHE A 70 2.52 4.47 4.40
C PHE A 70 3.52 5.26 5.26
N ASN A 71 3.96 4.69 6.38
CA ASN A 71 5.03 5.26 7.21
C ASN A 71 6.41 4.79 6.75
N PHE A 72 6.48 3.68 6.01
CA PHE A 72 7.70 3.05 5.52
C PHE A 72 8.71 2.71 6.63
N GLU A 73 8.26 2.49 7.85
CA GLU A 73 9.11 2.01 8.94
C GLU A 73 9.67 0.63 8.58
N GLY A 74 11.00 0.52 8.54
CA GLY A 74 11.68 -0.69 8.08
C GLY A 74 11.61 -0.97 6.57
N ALA A 75 10.89 -0.14 5.80
CA ALA A 75 10.71 -0.25 4.36
C ALA A 75 11.29 0.96 3.58
N ASP A 76 12.37 1.57 4.07
CA ASP A 76 12.97 2.76 3.45
C ASP A 76 13.37 2.55 1.99
N THR A 77 13.81 1.33 1.64
CA THR A 77 14.10 0.97 0.25
C THR A 77 12.87 1.10 -0.64
N ASN A 78 11.71 0.62 -0.18
CA ASN A 78 10.46 0.72 -0.92
C ASN A 78 10.03 2.18 -1.11
N ARG A 79 10.18 3.02 -0.09
CA ARG A 79 9.91 4.46 -0.17
C ARG A 79 10.78 5.15 -1.23
N ARG A 80 12.08 4.88 -1.21
CA ARG A 80 13.05 5.46 -2.18
C ARG A 80 12.81 4.97 -3.61
N ALA A 81 12.24 3.77 -3.76
CA ALA A 81 11.92 3.15 -5.02
C ALA A 81 10.51 3.49 -5.54
N ASN A 82 9.70 4.31 -4.83
CA ASN A 82 8.27 4.47 -5.08
C ASN A 82 7.52 3.13 -5.20
N ASN A 83 7.98 2.10 -4.48
CA ASN A 83 7.50 0.74 -4.59
C ASN A 83 6.57 0.41 -3.42
N PHE A 84 5.29 0.58 -3.62
CA PHE A 84 4.27 0.42 -2.58
C PHE A 84 3.86 -1.04 -2.35
N PHE A 85 4.34 -1.97 -3.16
CA PHE A 85 3.92 -3.38 -3.15
C PHE A 85 5.10 -4.35 -2.98
N GLY A 86 6.29 -3.88 -2.65
CA GLY A 86 7.46 -4.73 -2.45
C GLY A 86 7.92 -5.50 -3.70
N ILE A 87 7.58 -5.03 -4.90
CA ILE A 87 7.83 -5.73 -6.16
C ILE A 87 9.35 -5.84 -6.42
N GLN A 88 9.82 -7.05 -6.69
CA GLN A 88 11.21 -7.28 -7.05
C GLN A 88 11.44 -7.02 -8.54
N ALA A 89 12.59 -6.42 -8.85
CA ALA A 89 13.00 -6.20 -10.24
C ALA A 89 13.40 -7.51 -10.90
N GLN A 90 13.04 -7.64 -12.18
CA GLN A 90 13.40 -8.77 -13.02
C GLN A 90 14.26 -8.31 -14.21
N GLY A 91 15.17 -9.17 -14.63
CA GLY A 91 16.01 -8.89 -15.80
C GLY A 91 16.79 -7.56 -15.68
N ASN A 92 16.57 -6.65 -16.63
CA ASN A 92 17.25 -5.36 -16.75
C ASN A 92 16.45 -4.19 -16.18
N GLU A 93 15.40 -4.43 -15.39
CA GLU A 93 14.61 -3.38 -14.76
C GLU A 93 15.46 -2.56 -13.78
N ASN A 94 15.12 -1.27 -13.64
CA ASN A 94 15.76 -0.41 -12.65
C ASN A 94 15.48 -0.90 -11.24
N PHE A 95 16.52 -0.97 -10.40
CA PHE A 95 16.38 -1.47 -9.04
C PHE A 95 17.27 -0.72 -8.05
N ILE A 96 16.88 -0.79 -6.78
CA ILE A 96 17.70 -0.48 -5.61
C ILE A 96 17.92 -1.78 -4.84
N LEU A 97 19.12 -2.01 -4.32
CA LEU A 97 19.36 -3.14 -3.43
C LEU A 97 18.69 -2.89 -2.08
N SER A 98 18.02 -3.91 -1.55
CA SER A 98 17.51 -3.89 -0.19
C SER A 98 18.63 -3.58 0.80
N GLN A 99 18.34 -2.75 1.79
CA GLN A 99 19.27 -2.44 2.87
C GLN A 99 19.39 -3.55 3.92
N ASP A 100 18.49 -4.54 3.90
CA ASP A 100 18.58 -5.70 4.77
C ASP A 100 19.85 -6.52 4.38
N PRO A 101 20.87 -6.60 5.26
CA PRO A 101 22.11 -7.32 4.95
C PRO A 101 21.88 -8.81 4.70
N ASN A 102 20.75 -9.36 5.19
CA ASN A 102 20.38 -10.76 5.02
C ASN A 102 19.54 -11.01 3.76
N LYS A 103 19.01 -9.96 3.13
CA LYS A 103 18.14 -10.05 1.95
C LYS A 103 18.71 -9.15 0.84
N LYS A 104 19.56 -9.70 -0.03
CA LYS A 104 20.06 -8.99 -1.23
C LYS A 104 18.97 -8.91 -2.31
N ALA A 105 17.76 -8.49 -1.94
CA ALA A 105 16.68 -8.36 -2.91
C ALA A 105 16.87 -7.12 -3.78
N LYS A 106 16.60 -7.26 -5.07
CA LYS A 106 16.52 -6.14 -6.02
C LYS A 106 15.12 -5.57 -6.00
N VAL A 107 14.92 -4.46 -5.31
CA VAL A 107 13.62 -3.76 -5.24
C VAL A 107 13.46 -2.93 -6.51
N ARG A 108 12.40 -3.19 -7.28
CA ARG A 108 12.09 -2.45 -8.50
C ARG A 108 11.83 -0.98 -8.22
N VAL A 109 12.38 -0.09 -9.04
CA VAL A 109 12.17 1.36 -8.96
C VAL A 109 11.05 1.77 -9.90
N PHE A 110 10.14 2.61 -9.40
CA PHE A 110 9.07 3.23 -10.16
C PHE A 110 9.25 4.76 -10.14
N ASP A 111 8.80 5.43 -11.20
CA ASP A 111 8.92 6.89 -11.30
C ASP A 111 7.98 7.60 -10.32
N ASN A 112 6.83 6.99 -10.06
CA ASN A 112 5.79 7.53 -9.17
C ASN A 112 4.92 6.40 -8.57
N PRO A 113 4.06 6.70 -7.58
CA PRO A 113 3.17 5.72 -6.97
C PRO A 113 2.19 5.05 -7.95
N GLU A 114 1.70 5.79 -8.95
CA GLU A 114 0.77 5.28 -9.95
C GLU A 114 1.40 4.20 -10.83
N ASP A 115 2.68 4.32 -11.15
CA ASP A 115 3.42 3.30 -11.89
C ASP A 115 3.67 2.05 -11.04
N SER A 116 3.84 2.21 -9.72
CA SER A 116 3.87 1.07 -8.79
C SER A 116 2.53 0.32 -8.76
N ILE A 117 1.40 1.03 -8.78
CA ILE A 117 0.07 0.42 -8.88
C ILE A 117 -0.08 -0.36 -10.20
N LYS A 118 0.32 0.23 -11.33
CA LYS A 118 0.32 -0.46 -12.64
C LYS A 118 1.18 -1.72 -12.62
N GLY A 119 2.38 -1.62 -12.03
CA GLY A 119 3.30 -2.75 -11.88
C GLY A 119 2.70 -3.88 -11.03
N PHE A 120 1.96 -3.54 -9.97
CA PHE A 120 1.24 -4.52 -9.16
C PHE A 120 0.10 -5.18 -9.95
N LEU A 121 -0.72 -4.41 -10.65
CA LEU A 121 -1.80 -4.95 -11.49
C LEU A 121 -1.26 -5.88 -12.57
N GLU A 122 -0.14 -5.53 -13.21
CA GLU A 122 0.53 -6.38 -14.21
C GLU A 122 1.06 -7.67 -13.60
N LEU A 123 1.68 -7.61 -12.40
CA LEU A 123 2.12 -8.79 -11.67
C LEU A 123 0.96 -9.74 -11.37
N MET A 124 -0.16 -9.20 -10.89
CA MET A 124 -1.37 -9.97 -10.59
C MET A 124 -2.00 -10.57 -11.85
N LYS A 125 -1.92 -9.86 -12.98
CA LYS A 125 -2.42 -10.30 -14.28
C LYS A 125 -1.57 -11.42 -14.89
N THR A 126 -0.25 -11.35 -14.77
CA THR A 126 0.66 -12.26 -15.49
C THR A 126 1.22 -13.38 -14.60
N GLY A 127 1.23 -13.19 -13.28
CA GLY A 127 1.77 -14.17 -12.34
C GLY A 127 1.00 -15.49 -12.37
N SER A 128 1.72 -16.61 -12.49
CA SER A 128 1.10 -17.95 -12.54
C SER A 128 0.32 -18.28 -11.27
N ASN A 129 0.78 -17.79 -10.12
CA ASN A 129 0.13 -18.03 -8.82
C ASN A 129 -1.24 -17.37 -8.67
N PHE A 130 -1.58 -16.41 -9.56
CA PHE A 130 -2.84 -15.66 -9.51
C PHE A 130 -3.85 -16.10 -10.58
N GLN A 131 -3.63 -17.23 -11.23
CA GLN A 131 -4.52 -17.71 -12.29
C GLN A 131 -5.94 -17.94 -11.77
N GLU A 132 -6.10 -18.62 -10.66
CA GLU A 132 -7.41 -18.91 -10.07
C GLU A 132 -8.15 -17.61 -9.67
N LEU A 133 -7.45 -16.65 -9.10
CA LEU A 133 -8.02 -15.33 -8.79
C LEU A 133 -8.55 -14.64 -10.06
N ARG A 134 -7.78 -14.65 -11.15
CA ARG A 134 -8.24 -14.07 -12.42
C ARG A 134 -9.48 -14.75 -12.97
N GLU A 135 -9.53 -16.08 -12.87
CA GLU A 135 -10.69 -16.87 -13.29
C GLU A 135 -11.92 -16.59 -12.43
N SER A 136 -11.77 -16.43 -11.11
CA SER A 136 -12.86 -16.07 -10.20
C SER A 136 -13.41 -14.67 -10.50
N ILE A 137 -12.53 -13.69 -10.72
CA ILE A 137 -12.94 -12.34 -11.13
C ILE A 137 -13.64 -12.36 -12.50
N ALA A 138 -13.14 -13.14 -13.45
CA ALA A 138 -13.74 -13.28 -14.78
C ALA A 138 -15.14 -13.92 -14.74
N ARG A 139 -15.38 -14.85 -13.82
CA ARG A 139 -16.71 -15.46 -13.59
C ARG A 139 -17.67 -14.53 -12.86
N GLY A 140 -17.18 -13.45 -12.24
CA GLY A 140 -18.00 -12.55 -11.41
C GLY A 140 -18.38 -13.19 -10.07
N ASP A 141 -17.49 -13.97 -9.46
CA ASP A 141 -17.72 -14.58 -8.16
C ASP A 141 -17.84 -13.51 -7.08
N ASP A 142 -19.00 -13.40 -6.42
CA ASP A 142 -19.31 -12.36 -5.43
C ASP A 142 -18.60 -12.54 -4.08
N THR A 143 -17.97 -13.70 -3.86
CA THR A 143 -17.37 -14.10 -2.57
C THR A 143 -15.90 -14.51 -2.71
N ILE A 144 -15.11 -13.68 -3.40
CA ILE A 144 -13.67 -13.94 -3.52
C ILE A 144 -12.98 -13.61 -2.19
N ASN A 145 -12.39 -14.63 -1.55
CA ASN A 145 -11.47 -14.39 -0.45
C ASN A 145 -10.07 -14.09 -1.00
N TYR A 146 -9.78 -12.84 -1.22
CA TYR A 146 -8.50 -12.39 -1.81
C TYR A 146 -7.26 -12.82 -1.00
N PHE A 147 -7.42 -13.07 0.30
CA PHE A 147 -6.30 -13.49 1.17
C PHE A 147 -5.87 -14.95 0.96
N ASP A 148 -6.67 -15.75 0.29
CA ASP A 148 -6.29 -17.13 -0.07
C ASP A 148 -5.21 -17.16 -1.17
N TYR A 149 -4.92 -16.00 -1.79
CA TYR A 149 -3.99 -15.85 -2.91
C TYR A 149 -2.69 -15.11 -2.53
N LEU A 150 -2.45 -14.87 -1.24
CA LEU A 150 -1.24 -14.24 -0.69
C LEU A 150 -0.36 -15.27 0.00
#